data_31469e1f650108d41afa511fc45c5b08
#
_entry.id   31469e1f650108d41afa511fc45c5b08
#
_cell.length_a   1.000
_cell.length_b   1.000
_cell.length_c   1.000
_cell.angle_alpha   90.00
_cell.angle_beta   90.00
_cell.angle_gamma   90.00
#
_symmetry.space_group_name_H-M   'P 1'
#
loop_
_entity.id
_entity.type
_entity.pdbx_description
1 polymer ?
#
loop_
_entity_poly.entity_id
_entity_poly.type
_entity_poly.pdbx_seq_one_letter_code
_entity_poly.pdbx_strand_id
1 'polypeptide(L)'
;KQTAGRLIMETARVILEMGMGNDLHGKDYTKAALRAVKDAMHHSSLHFLKSLDVDRKSIIIHVKIGVQDPHSVNKREIKKIIPFENAQIHIEEGGLDVVDTEINDTLVIASAAVEVMLPTTKA
;
A
#
# COMPACT_ATOMS: atom_id res chain seq x y z
N LYS A 1 -31.91 7.11 10.47
CA LYS A 1 -31.64 7.68 11.73
C LYS A 1 -30.44 7.07 12.43
N GLN A 2 -29.67 7.87 13.03
CA GLN A 2 -28.48 7.43 13.72
C GLN A 2 -28.83 6.70 15.01
N THR A 3 -28.35 5.49 15.14
CA THR A 3 -28.56 4.72 16.35
C THR A 3 -27.61 5.23 17.43
N ALA A 4 -28.15 5.43 18.63
CA ALA A 4 -27.33 5.81 19.75
C ALA A 4 -26.24 4.77 19.97
N GLY A 5 -25.04 5.19 20.18
CA GLY A 5 -23.90 4.31 20.37
C GLY A 5 -23.26 3.84 19.09
N ARG A 6 -23.86 4.11 17.97
CA ARG A 6 -23.25 3.75 16.71
C ARG A 6 -22.38 4.88 16.25
N LEU A 7 -21.11 4.74 16.52
CA LEU A 7 -20.13 5.73 16.11
C LEU A 7 -19.56 5.31 14.77
N ILE A 8 -20.02 5.98 13.76
CA ILE A 8 -19.44 5.79 12.42
C ILE A 8 -18.43 6.89 12.21
N MET A 9 -17.19 6.48 12.17
CA MET A 9 -16.12 7.41 11.84
C MET A 9 -16.09 7.57 10.35
N GLU A 10 -16.48 8.74 9.90
CA GLU A 10 -16.30 9.07 8.50
C GLU A 10 -14.85 9.44 8.29
N THR A 11 -14.30 8.93 7.22
CA THR A 11 -12.93 9.22 6.85
C THR A 11 -12.87 9.81 5.46
N ALA A 12 -11.85 10.57 5.20
CA ALA A 12 -11.59 11.13 3.90
C ALA A 12 -10.16 10.80 3.49
N ARG A 13 -9.99 10.50 2.23
CA ARG A 13 -8.65 10.31 1.68
C ARG A 13 -7.97 11.65 1.55
N VAL A 14 -6.85 11.81 2.24
CA VAL A 14 -6.11 13.05 2.25
C VAL A 14 -4.82 12.97 1.46
N ILE A 15 -4.31 11.74 1.25
CA ILE A 15 -3.09 11.51 0.47
C ILE A 15 -3.29 10.26 -0.36
N LEU A 16 -2.84 10.32 -1.59
CA LEU A 16 -2.72 9.16 -2.47
C LEU A 16 -1.35 9.23 -3.12
N GLU A 17 -0.53 8.22 -2.84
CA GLU A 17 0.77 8.09 -3.48
C GLU A 17 0.82 6.77 -4.23
N MET A 18 1.55 6.77 -5.32
CA MET A 18 1.67 5.59 -6.16
C MET A 18 3.14 5.26 -6.37
N GLY A 19 3.40 3.99 -6.55
CA GLY A 19 4.76 3.54 -6.77
C GLY A 19 4.78 2.26 -7.57
N MET A 20 5.97 1.93 -8.04
CA MET A 20 6.16 0.65 -8.71
C MET A 20 7.50 0.06 -8.27
N GLY A 21 7.55 -1.25 -8.31
CA GLY A 21 8.76 -1.98 -7.98
C GLY A 21 8.88 -3.20 -8.83
N ASN A 22 10.08 -3.72 -8.93
CA ASN A 22 10.30 -4.91 -9.75
C ASN A 22 11.26 -5.87 -9.09
N ASP A 23 11.20 -7.09 -9.54
CA ASP A 23 12.22 -8.09 -9.25
C ASP A 23 12.71 -8.64 -10.59
N LEU A 24 13.99 -8.45 -10.85
CA LEU A 24 14.57 -8.76 -12.15
C LEU A 24 14.85 -10.25 -12.30
N HIS A 25 15.08 -10.94 -11.20
CA HIS A 25 15.45 -12.36 -11.22
C HIS A 25 14.77 -13.08 -10.08
N GLY A 26 14.38 -14.31 -10.31
CA GLY A 26 13.81 -15.16 -9.27
C GLY A 26 12.32 -15.10 -9.12
N LYS A 27 11.66 -14.23 -9.87
CA LYS A 27 10.20 -14.13 -9.88
C LYS A 27 9.61 -13.97 -8.47
N ASP A 28 10.22 -13.09 -7.68
CA ASP A 28 9.83 -12.88 -6.29
C ASP A 28 8.80 -11.75 -6.20
N TYR A 29 7.53 -12.13 -6.11
CA TYR A 29 6.43 -11.16 -6.07
C TYR A 29 6.44 -10.34 -4.79
N THR A 30 6.84 -10.93 -3.67
CA THR A 30 6.93 -10.18 -2.41
C THR A 30 7.99 -9.10 -2.50
N LYS A 31 9.15 -9.42 -3.08
CA LYS A 31 10.21 -8.43 -3.24
C LYS A 31 9.78 -7.28 -4.14
N ALA A 32 9.11 -7.58 -5.26
CA ALA A 32 8.59 -6.56 -6.15
C ALA A 32 7.57 -5.69 -5.45
N ALA A 33 6.66 -6.31 -4.69
CA ALA A 33 5.65 -5.60 -3.94
C ALA A 33 6.25 -4.69 -2.87
N LEU A 34 7.26 -5.18 -2.14
CA LEU A 34 7.95 -4.37 -1.14
C LEU A 34 8.59 -3.14 -1.77
N ARG A 35 9.21 -3.30 -2.92
CA ARG A 35 9.82 -2.19 -3.64
C ARG A 35 8.78 -1.18 -4.11
N ALA A 36 7.63 -1.66 -4.57
CA ALA A 36 6.55 -0.79 -5.02
C ALA A 36 5.99 0.04 -3.87
N VAL A 37 5.76 -0.59 -2.72
CA VAL A 37 5.26 0.12 -1.54
C VAL A 37 6.28 1.12 -1.03
N LYS A 38 7.56 0.74 -0.98
CA LYS A 38 8.61 1.66 -0.57
C LYS A 38 8.71 2.86 -1.50
N ASP A 39 8.58 2.62 -2.80
CA ASP A 39 8.58 3.70 -3.76
C ASP A 39 7.44 4.69 -3.50
N ALA A 40 6.23 4.17 -3.30
CA ALA A 40 5.10 5.03 -2.97
C ALA A 40 5.31 5.80 -1.67
N MET A 41 5.92 5.16 -0.66
CA MET A 41 6.11 5.77 0.64
C MET A 41 7.25 6.79 0.69
N HIS A 42 8.13 6.79 -0.30
CA HIS A 42 9.22 7.75 -0.35
C HIS A 42 8.79 9.14 -0.82
N HIS A 43 7.55 9.29 -1.22
CA HIS A 43 7.06 10.59 -1.67
C HIS A 43 6.87 11.54 -0.50
N SER A 44 7.13 12.81 -0.75
CA SER A 44 7.20 13.82 0.31
C SER A 44 5.88 14.06 1.04
N SER A 45 4.76 13.79 0.37
CA SER A 45 3.46 14.00 0.99
C SER A 45 3.23 13.11 2.21
N LEU A 46 3.85 11.92 2.25
CA LEU A 46 3.75 11.08 3.43
C LEU A 46 4.53 11.62 4.61
N HIS A 47 5.62 12.34 4.36
CA HIS A 47 6.38 12.99 5.42
C HIS A 47 5.58 14.12 6.06
N PHE A 48 4.68 14.73 5.31
CA PHE A 48 3.83 15.79 5.79
C PHE A 48 2.96 15.35 6.97
N LEU A 49 2.59 14.08 7.02
CA LEU A 49 1.77 13.56 8.12
C LEU A 49 2.43 13.74 9.47
N LYS A 50 3.76 13.73 9.53
CA LYS A 50 4.47 13.88 10.79
C LYS A 50 4.32 15.27 11.38
N SER A 51 4.02 16.26 10.54
CA SER A 51 3.85 17.64 11.00
C SER A 51 2.40 17.99 11.32
N LEU A 52 1.47 17.07 11.07
CA LEU A 52 0.08 17.28 11.42
C LEU A 52 -0.16 16.94 12.88
N ASP A 53 -0.99 17.75 13.51
CA ASP A 53 -1.40 17.50 14.89
C ASP A 53 -2.58 16.52 14.90
N VAL A 54 -2.30 15.29 14.55
CA VAL A 54 -3.30 14.23 14.42
C VAL A 54 -2.86 13.05 15.25
N ASP A 55 -3.80 12.43 15.94
CA ASP A 55 -3.52 11.20 16.67
C ASP A 55 -3.12 10.13 15.66
N ARG A 56 -1.92 9.61 15.83
CA ARG A 56 -1.36 8.62 14.92
C ARG A 56 -2.24 7.39 14.79
N LYS A 57 -2.95 7.02 15.86
CA LYS A 57 -3.84 5.87 15.86
C LYS A 57 -5.09 6.08 15.03
N SER A 58 -5.45 7.32 14.76
CA SER A 58 -6.62 7.62 13.93
C SER A 58 -6.30 7.56 12.44
N ILE A 59 -5.03 7.45 12.08
CA ILE A 59 -4.61 7.39 10.68
C ILE A 59 -4.83 5.98 10.16
N ILE A 60 -5.57 5.86 9.07
CA ILE A 60 -5.80 4.58 8.42
C ILE A 60 -5.06 4.59 7.09
N ILE A 61 -4.24 3.56 6.89
CA ILE A 61 -3.48 3.42 5.65
C ILE A 61 -4.07 2.26 4.87
N HIS A 62 -4.45 2.51 3.63
CA HIS A 62 -4.81 1.46 2.70
C HIS A 62 -3.68 1.29 1.70
N VAL A 63 -3.14 0.09 1.64
CA VAL A 63 -2.10 -0.26 0.68
C VAL A 63 -2.71 -1.22 -0.31
N LYS A 64 -2.72 -0.81 -1.57
CA LYS A 64 -3.23 -1.66 -2.65
C LYS A 64 -2.06 -2.04 -3.53
N ILE A 65 -1.93 -3.34 -3.77
CA ILE A 65 -0.80 -3.87 -4.53
C ILE A 65 -1.33 -4.69 -5.69
N GLY A 66 -0.79 -4.45 -6.87
CA GLY A 66 -1.10 -5.22 -8.05
C GLY A 66 0.10 -6.03 -8.50
N VAL A 67 -0.06 -7.34 -8.59
CA VAL A 67 0.93 -8.27 -9.12
C VAL A 67 0.20 -9.35 -9.91
N GLN A 68 0.91 -10.05 -10.77
CA GLN A 68 0.29 -11.09 -11.59
C GLN A 68 -0.10 -12.33 -10.78
N ASP A 69 0.57 -12.58 -9.66
CA ASP A 69 0.21 -13.69 -8.78
C ASP A 69 0.04 -13.18 -7.35
N PRO A 70 -1.17 -12.68 -7.01
CA PRO A 70 -1.40 -12.10 -5.69
C PRO A 70 -1.17 -13.06 -4.53
N HIS A 71 -1.44 -14.34 -4.73
CA HIS A 71 -1.30 -15.33 -3.66
C HIS A 71 0.14 -15.57 -3.25
N SER A 72 1.08 -15.19 -4.09
CA SER A 72 2.51 -15.38 -3.81
C SER A 72 3.11 -14.24 -3.00
N VAL A 73 2.35 -13.20 -2.69
CA VAL A 73 2.84 -12.08 -1.90
C VAL A 73 2.60 -12.35 -0.43
N ASN A 74 3.64 -12.18 0.38
CA ASN A 74 3.54 -12.33 1.82
C ASN A 74 3.10 -11.00 2.45
N LYS A 75 1.82 -10.92 2.83
CA LYS A 75 1.25 -9.71 3.42
C LYS A 75 1.96 -9.28 4.69
N ARG A 76 2.45 -10.25 5.47
CA ARG A 76 3.12 -9.98 6.72
C ARG A 76 4.39 -9.17 6.50
N GLU A 77 5.12 -9.48 5.44
CA GLU A 77 6.31 -8.73 5.10
C GLU A 77 5.97 -7.31 4.66
N ILE A 78 4.88 -7.14 3.94
CA ILE A 78 4.43 -5.81 3.53
C ILE A 78 4.07 -4.98 4.77
N LYS A 79 3.35 -5.59 5.70
CA LYS A 79 2.90 -4.87 6.89
C LYS A 79 4.05 -4.38 7.74
N LYS A 80 5.17 -5.12 7.77
CA LYS A 80 6.34 -4.74 8.57
C LYS A 80 6.95 -3.41 8.16
N ILE A 81 6.82 -3.02 6.90
CA ILE A 81 7.45 -1.79 6.42
C ILE A 81 6.55 -0.56 6.53
N ILE A 82 5.32 -0.74 6.97
CA ILE A 82 4.37 0.35 7.10
C ILE A 82 4.37 0.83 8.55
N PRO A 83 4.76 2.09 8.81
CA PRO A 83 4.95 2.56 10.18
C PRO A 83 3.66 3.06 10.84
N PHE A 84 2.52 2.44 10.54
CA PHE A 84 1.23 2.79 11.11
C PHE A 84 0.51 1.52 11.51
N GLU A 85 -0.15 1.55 12.67
CA GLU A 85 -0.87 0.40 13.20
C GLU A 85 -2.05 -0.01 12.32
N ASN A 86 -2.80 0.97 11.85
CA ASN A 86 -4.02 0.72 11.08
C ASN A 86 -3.71 0.67 9.59
N ALA A 87 -2.95 -0.33 9.20
CA ALA A 87 -2.62 -0.55 7.80
C ALA A 87 -3.43 -1.73 7.29
N GLN A 88 -4.17 -1.51 6.22
CA GLN A 88 -4.93 -2.55 5.54
C GLN A 88 -4.29 -2.79 4.20
N ILE A 89 -3.99 -4.05 3.92
CA ILE A 89 -3.25 -4.43 2.72
C ILE A 89 -4.16 -5.25 1.84
N HIS A 90 -4.34 -4.78 0.61
CA HIS A 90 -5.13 -5.45 -0.41
C HIS A 90 -4.22 -5.79 -1.57
N ILE A 91 -4.22 -7.05 -1.96
CA ILE A 91 -3.39 -7.52 -3.05
C ILE A 91 -4.30 -8.11 -4.10
N GLU A 92 -4.16 -7.64 -5.31
CA GLU A 92 -5.01 -8.05 -6.41
C GLU A 92 -4.17 -8.27 -7.66
N GLU A 93 -4.79 -8.86 -8.65
CA GLU A 93 -4.11 -9.07 -9.92
C GLU A 93 -3.85 -7.74 -10.59
N GLY A 94 -2.62 -7.54 -11.01
CA GLY A 94 -2.18 -6.31 -11.65
C GLY A 94 -0.70 -6.39 -11.94
N GLY A 95 -0.08 -5.25 -12.18
CA GLY A 95 1.32 -5.24 -12.55
C GLY A 95 1.57 -5.97 -13.86
N LEU A 96 2.77 -6.48 -14.02
CA LEU A 96 3.15 -7.10 -15.29
C LEU A 96 4.29 -8.10 -15.07
N ASP A 97 4.17 -9.27 -15.69
CA ASP A 97 5.27 -10.20 -15.79
C ASP A 97 5.84 -10.13 -17.19
N VAL A 98 7.16 -10.04 -17.29
CA VAL A 98 7.84 -10.03 -18.57
C VAL A 98 8.78 -11.23 -18.64
N VAL A 99 8.52 -12.13 -19.54
CA VAL A 99 9.33 -13.32 -19.70
C VAL A 99 10.52 -13.00 -20.62
N ASP A 100 11.72 -13.29 -20.11
CA ASP A 100 12.92 -13.22 -20.92
C ASP A 100 13.28 -14.64 -21.36
N THR A 101 13.00 -14.94 -22.62
CA THR A 101 13.18 -16.27 -23.15
C THR A 101 14.65 -16.65 -23.33
N GLU A 102 15.52 -15.67 -23.46
CA GLU A 102 16.95 -15.94 -23.66
C GLU A 102 17.59 -16.52 -22.41
N ILE A 103 17.22 -16.00 -21.24
CA ILE A 103 17.77 -16.48 -19.99
C ILE A 103 16.78 -17.32 -19.19
N ASN A 104 15.61 -17.58 -19.76
CA ASN A 104 14.56 -18.36 -19.12
C ASN A 104 14.21 -17.85 -17.74
N ASP A 105 13.98 -16.56 -17.64
CA ASP A 105 13.65 -15.91 -16.39
C ASP A 105 12.46 -14.98 -16.60
N THR A 106 11.84 -14.55 -15.50
CA THR A 106 10.70 -13.66 -15.55
C THR A 106 10.98 -12.44 -14.70
N LEU A 107 10.86 -11.27 -15.33
CA LEU A 107 10.88 -10.00 -14.62
C LEU A 107 9.48 -9.74 -14.10
N VAL A 108 9.37 -9.41 -12.83
CA VAL A 108 8.10 -9.12 -12.18
C VAL A 108 8.01 -7.64 -11.90
N ILE A 109 6.89 -7.03 -12.30
CA ILE A 109 6.62 -5.62 -12.01
C ILE A 109 5.37 -5.55 -11.15
N ALA A 110 5.51 -4.91 -9.99
CA ALA A 110 4.39 -4.66 -9.08
C ALA A 110 4.04 -3.18 -9.09
N SER A 111 2.77 -2.88 -8.94
CA SER A 111 2.29 -1.52 -8.73
C SER A 111 1.74 -1.41 -7.32
N ALA A 112 1.80 -0.23 -6.74
CA ALA A 112 1.25 0.01 -5.42
C ALA A 112 0.59 1.38 -5.35
N ALA A 113 -0.48 1.46 -4.56
CA ALA A 113 -1.11 2.71 -4.21
C ALA A 113 -1.22 2.75 -2.69
N VAL A 114 -0.80 3.85 -2.09
CA VAL A 114 -0.88 4.06 -0.65
C VAL A 114 -1.84 5.21 -0.42
N GLU A 115 -2.95 4.91 0.24
CA GLU A 115 -3.98 5.91 0.56
C GLU A 115 -3.94 6.18 2.05
N VAL A 116 -3.93 7.44 2.41
CA VAL A 116 -4.02 7.85 3.80
C VAL A 116 -5.41 8.42 4.04
N MET A 117 -6.11 7.81 5.00
CA MET A 117 -7.45 8.23 5.38
C MET A 117 -7.38 8.84 6.77
N LEU A 118 -7.99 9.99 6.91
CA LEU A 118 -8.12 10.64 8.21
C LEU A 118 -9.59 10.79 8.56
N PRO A 119 -9.93 10.76 9.86
CA PRO A 119 -11.30 11.02 10.28
C PRO A 119 -11.69 12.45 9.91
N THR A 120 -12.94 12.61 9.49
CA THR A 120 -13.48 13.92 9.25
C THR A 120 -14.26 14.36 10.48
N THR A 121 -14.18 15.64 10.79
CA THR A 121 -14.95 16.20 11.89
C THR A 121 -16.20 16.81 11.31
N LYS A 122 -17.32 16.43 11.89
CA LYS A 122 -18.59 17.01 11.53
C LYS A 122 -19.04 17.98 12.60
N ALA A 123 -19.35 19.15 12.18
CA ALA A 123 -19.87 20.15 13.11
C ALA A 123 -21.27 19.80 13.55
#